data_561a0a37c543d3aa0948041447e5a886
#
_entry.id   561a0a37c543d3aa0948041447e5a886
#
_cell.length_a   1.000
_cell.length_b   1.000
_cell.length_c   1.000
_cell.angle_alpha   90.00
_cell.angle_beta   90.00
_cell.angle_gamma   90.00
#
_symmetry.space_group_name_H-M   'P 1'
#
loop_
_entity.id
_entity.type
_entity.pdbx_description
1 polymer ?
#
loop_
_entity_poly.entity_id
_entity_poly.type
_entity_poly.pdbx_seq_one_letter_code
_entity_poly.pdbx_strand_id
1 'polypeptide(L)'
;MSRIVHISLKVDDVERTGDFYGRVFGFVDAETRRTRDHVSRHMSDGAIDFTLMKYDAETRSAESRASGEGPCIHHFAIEVEDLAKATEAIRAQGCEVVSDPGVIPVKFRALGGTVAELVPIGRYKSVASEHRISPIVHLSLKVDDVQRTGDFYRDVFGFRDAETRRTRDHVSRHMTDGAIDFTLMQYDAGSRSAEALASGEGPCIHHFAIEVNDVARATEQLRELGSELVSDPGVIPVKFRAPGGTLAELVPVGRYKR
;
A
#
# COMPACT_ATOMS: atom_id res chain seq x y z
N MET A 1 -17.30 6.88 -7.92
CA MET A 1 -16.64 5.59 -7.64
C MET A 1 -15.39 5.89 -6.84
N SER A 2 -15.26 5.25 -5.69
CA SER A 2 -14.10 5.50 -4.78
C SER A 2 -12.83 4.94 -5.37
N ARG A 3 -11.68 5.60 -5.12
CA ARG A 3 -10.38 5.22 -5.71
C ARG A 3 -9.28 5.27 -4.67
N ILE A 4 -8.30 4.39 -4.81
CA ILE A 4 -7.06 4.46 -4.03
C ILE A 4 -6.19 5.55 -4.64
N VAL A 5 -5.83 6.56 -3.84
CA VAL A 5 -5.11 7.75 -4.30
C VAL A 5 -3.80 8.00 -3.54
N HIS A 6 -3.55 7.21 -2.50
CA HIS A 6 -2.39 7.40 -1.64
C HIS A 6 -1.95 6.08 -1.00
N ILE A 7 -0.64 5.89 -0.87
CA ILE A 7 0.01 4.81 -0.13
C ILE A 7 1.11 5.41 0.73
N SER A 8 1.08 5.11 2.03
CA SER A 8 2.07 5.60 2.98
C SER A 8 2.91 4.48 3.57
N LEU A 9 4.21 4.67 3.56
CA LEU A 9 5.19 3.77 4.17
C LEU A 9 5.74 4.39 5.45
N LYS A 10 5.79 3.62 6.54
CA LYS A 10 6.59 3.96 7.70
C LYS A 10 8.00 3.43 7.49
N VAL A 11 8.98 4.32 7.56
CA VAL A 11 10.39 4.03 7.28
C VAL A 11 11.32 4.62 8.33
N ASP A 12 12.54 4.11 8.43
CA ASP A 12 13.55 4.63 9.35
C ASP A 12 14.26 5.87 8.79
N ASP A 13 14.30 6.03 7.48
CA ASP A 13 14.97 7.14 6.79
C ASP A 13 14.20 7.53 5.53
N VAL A 14 13.54 8.70 5.59
CA VAL A 14 12.69 9.21 4.50
C VAL A 14 13.51 9.65 3.29
N GLU A 15 14.72 10.21 3.51
CA GLU A 15 15.56 10.69 2.42
C GLU A 15 16.15 9.50 1.64
N ARG A 16 16.82 8.58 2.33
CA ARG A 16 17.40 7.39 1.70
C ARG A 16 16.36 6.57 0.94
N THR A 17 15.17 6.39 1.54
CA THR A 17 14.10 5.60 0.91
C THR A 17 13.50 6.35 -0.28
N GLY A 18 13.30 7.66 -0.18
CA GLY A 18 12.78 8.49 -1.28
C GLY A 18 13.75 8.54 -2.46
N ASP A 19 15.04 8.74 -2.20
CA ASP A 19 16.08 8.74 -3.23
C ASP A 19 16.14 7.40 -3.98
N PHE A 20 15.92 6.28 -3.28
CA PHE A 20 15.81 4.97 -3.90
C PHE A 20 14.63 4.91 -4.88
N TYR A 21 13.41 5.28 -4.46
CA TYR A 21 12.24 5.25 -5.35
C TYR A 21 12.37 6.24 -6.51
N GLY A 22 12.93 7.42 -6.29
CA GLY A 22 13.21 8.40 -7.33
C GLY A 22 14.21 7.86 -8.36
N ARG A 23 15.32 7.26 -7.91
CA ARG A 23 16.39 6.75 -8.80
C ARG A 23 15.97 5.53 -9.60
N VAL A 24 15.28 4.57 -8.97
CA VAL A 24 14.95 3.28 -9.61
C VAL A 24 13.70 3.38 -10.46
N PHE A 25 12.67 4.07 -9.96
CA PHE A 25 11.33 4.05 -10.55
C PHE A 25 10.89 5.40 -11.12
N GLY A 26 11.68 6.45 -10.91
CA GLY A 26 11.36 7.78 -11.41
C GLY A 26 10.29 8.52 -10.61
N PHE A 27 9.99 8.09 -9.39
CA PHE A 27 9.04 8.81 -8.54
C PHE A 27 9.53 10.23 -8.29
N VAL A 28 8.63 11.20 -8.38
CA VAL A 28 8.96 12.62 -8.26
C VAL A 28 8.54 13.17 -6.92
N ASP A 29 9.40 14.01 -6.32
CA ASP A 29 9.08 14.69 -5.07
C ASP A 29 7.93 15.69 -5.27
N ALA A 30 6.98 15.69 -4.34
CA ALA A 30 5.92 16.68 -4.23
C ALA A 30 6.23 17.69 -3.12
N GLU A 31 6.40 17.21 -1.90
CA GLU A 31 6.70 18.05 -0.74
C GLU A 31 7.26 17.24 0.42
N THR A 32 7.98 17.91 1.33
CA THR A 32 8.34 17.36 2.64
C THR A 32 7.65 18.17 3.72
N ARG A 33 6.98 17.50 4.64
CA ARG A 33 6.26 18.14 5.74
C ARG A 33 6.78 17.65 7.08
N ARG A 34 6.83 18.55 8.04
CA ARG A 34 7.01 18.24 9.45
C ARG A 34 5.67 18.46 10.17
N THR A 35 5.16 17.39 10.75
CA THR A 35 4.00 17.46 11.65
C THR A 35 4.46 17.46 13.11
N ARG A 36 3.51 17.35 14.04
CA ARG A 36 3.83 17.35 15.48
C ARG A 36 4.70 16.16 15.90
N ASP A 37 4.55 15.00 15.25
CA ASP A 37 5.12 13.72 15.70
C ASP A 37 5.83 12.90 14.62
N HIS A 38 5.91 13.43 13.40
CA HIS A 38 6.62 12.75 12.31
C HIS A 38 7.06 13.71 11.18
N VAL A 39 8.04 13.27 10.41
CA VAL A 39 8.38 13.84 9.11
C VAL A 39 7.76 12.98 8.03
N SER A 40 7.17 13.60 7.00
CA SER A 40 6.69 12.92 5.80
C SER A 40 7.30 13.54 4.55
N ARG A 41 7.81 12.68 3.64
CA ARG A 41 8.23 13.03 2.28
C ARG A 41 7.19 12.48 1.32
N HIS A 42 6.48 13.37 0.65
CA HIS A 42 5.48 13.03 -0.35
C HIS A 42 6.13 12.96 -1.73
N MET A 43 5.89 11.89 -2.42
CA MET A 43 6.32 11.62 -3.78
C MET A 43 5.12 11.23 -4.64
N SER A 44 5.29 11.15 -5.95
CA SER A 44 4.23 10.69 -6.84
C SER A 44 4.80 9.75 -7.91
N ASP A 45 4.03 8.71 -8.23
CA ASP A 45 4.25 7.85 -9.39
C ASP A 45 3.52 8.37 -10.66
N GLY A 46 3.00 9.61 -10.60
CA GLY A 46 2.20 10.23 -11.65
C GLY A 46 0.68 10.07 -11.45
N ALA A 47 0.23 9.16 -10.58
CA ALA A 47 -1.18 8.90 -10.30
C ALA A 47 -1.49 8.84 -8.80
N ILE A 48 -0.62 8.21 -8.02
CA ILE A 48 -0.76 7.97 -6.59
C ILE A 48 0.21 8.90 -5.82
N ASP A 49 -0.25 9.50 -4.75
CA ASP A 49 0.61 10.10 -3.72
C ASP A 49 1.27 8.97 -2.94
N PHE A 50 2.60 8.92 -3.01
CA PHE A 50 3.43 7.93 -2.34
C PHE A 50 4.21 8.59 -1.22
N THR A 51 3.83 8.34 0.02
CA THR A 51 4.39 9.03 1.17
C THR A 51 5.29 8.14 2.01
N LEU A 52 6.45 8.67 2.37
CA LEU A 52 7.39 8.07 3.32
C LEU A 52 7.28 8.83 4.64
N MET A 53 7.03 8.10 5.74
CA MET A 53 6.83 8.67 7.07
C MET A 53 7.86 8.14 8.05
N LYS A 54 8.45 9.03 8.84
CA LYS A 54 9.31 8.67 9.98
C LYS A 54 8.77 9.32 11.24
N TYR A 55 8.29 8.50 12.17
CA TYR A 55 7.84 8.97 13.49
C TYR A 55 9.02 9.33 14.38
N ASP A 56 8.79 10.27 15.27
CA ASP A 56 9.73 10.58 16.35
C ASP A 56 9.79 9.40 17.35
N ALA A 57 10.94 9.16 17.94
CA ALA A 57 11.18 8.00 18.83
C ALA A 57 10.23 7.95 20.04
N GLU A 58 9.81 9.11 20.54
CA GLU A 58 8.94 9.23 21.70
C GLU A 58 7.43 9.25 21.37
N THR A 59 7.07 9.08 20.09
CA THR A 59 5.67 9.19 19.63
C THR A 59 4.79 8.13 20.24
N ARG A 60 3.63 8.57 20.74
CA ARG A 60 2.58 7.71 21.32
C ARG A 60 1.19 7.99 20.72
N SER A 61 1.13 8.59 19.52
CA SER A 61 -0.13 8.86 18.83
C SER A 61 -0.87 7.56 18.51
N ALA A 62 -2.19 7.62 18.36
CA ALA A 62 -3.00 6.47 17.98
C ALA A 62 -2.55 5.90 16.62
N GLU A 63 -2.18 6.79 15.68
CA GLU A 63 -1.69 6.41 14.35
C GLU A 63 -0.36 5.66 14.42
N SER A 64 0.62 6.17 15.20
CA SER A 64 1.91 5.51 15.39
C SER A 64 1.74 4.11 15.99
N ARG A 65 0.85 3.95 16.99
CA ARG A 65 0.56 2.64 17.59
C ARG A 65 -0.16 1.69 16.65
N ALA A 66 -1.07 2.22 15.78
CA ALA A 66 -1.84 1.40 14.86
C ALA A 66 -0.98 0.67 13.82
N SER A 67 0.22 1.18 13.52
CA SER A 67 1.16 0.60 12.55
C SER A 67 2.12 -0.45 13.14
N GLY A 68 2.08 -0.70 14.45
CA GLY A 68 3.01 -1.61 15.11
C GLY A 68 4.47 -1.09 15.12
N GLU A 69 5.41 -2.00 15.39
CA GLU A 69 6.84 -1.69 15.43
C GLU A 69 7.50 -1.86 14.05
N GLY A 70 8.65 -1.19 13.85
CA GLY A 70 9.46 -1.28 12.63
C GLY A 70 8.83 -0.68 11.37
N PRO A 71 9.54 -0.76 10.24
CA PRO A 71 9.06 -0.33 8.93
C PRO A 71 7.87 -1.17 8.43
N CYS A 72 6.90 -0.52 7.80
CA CYS A 72 5.74 -1.21 7.21
C CYS A 72 5.07 -0.34 6.15
N ILE A 73 4.19 -0.94 5.35
CA ILE A 73 3.20 -0.15 4.61
C ILE A 73 2.13 0.23 5.63
N HIS A 74 2.10 1.53 5.96
CA HIS A 74 1.36 2.05 7.11
C HIS A 74 -0.15 2.10 6.86
N HIS A 75 -0.53 2.75 5.78
CA HIS A 75 -1.92 2.91 5.36
C HIS A 75 -2.02 3.25 3.88
N PHE A 76 -3.23 3.19 3.36
CA PHE A 76 -3.60 3.71 2.06
C PHE A 76 -4.85 4.57 2.17
N ALA A 77 -5.05 5.50 1.23
CA ALA A 77 -6.21 6.37 1.21
C ALA A 77 -7.19 6.00 0.10
N ILE A 78 -8.47 6.03 0.46
CA ILE A 78 -9.60 5.92 -0.45
C ILE A 78 -10.25 7.28 -0.59
N GLU A 79 -10.23 7.81 -1.80
CA GLU A 79 -10.93 9.04 -2.17
C GLU A 79 -12.43 8.77 -2.32
N VAL A 80 -13.24 9.60 -1.68
CA VAL A 80 -14.71 9.47 -1.66
C VAL A 80 -15.38 10.80 -1.97
N GLU A 81 -16.56 10.75 -2.61
CA GLU A 81 -17.35 11.93 -2.96
C GLU A 81 -17.98 12.58 -1.72
N ASP A 82 -18.45 11.77 -0.79
CA ASP A 82 -19.09 12.22 0.46
C ASP A 82 -18.39 11.56 1.66
N LEU A 83 -17.51 12.33 2.31
CA LEU A 83 -16.73 11.87 3.44
C LEU A 83 -17.60 11.50 4.66
N ALA A 84 -18.68 12.25 4.90
CA ALA A 84 -19.57 11.99 6.03
C ALA A 84 -20.32 10.67 5.83
N LYS A 85 -20.91 10.49 4.66
CA LYS A 85 -21.62 9.27 4.28
C LYS A 85 -20.70 8.05 4.31
N ALA A 86 -19.48 8.17 3.75
CA ALA A 86 -18.51 7.09 3.77
C ALA A 86 -18.07 6.75 5.21
N THR A 87 -17.90 7.77 6.08
CA THR A 87 -17.57 7.55 7.49
C THR A 87 -18.69 6.83 8.25
N GLU A 88 -19.95 7.17 7.99
CA GLU A 88 -21.09 6.44 8.55
C GLU A 88 -21.16 5.00 8.04
N ALA A 89 -20.89 4.78 6.75
CA ALA A 89 -20.89 3.45 6.16
C ALA A 89 -19.84 2.52 6.78
N ILE A 90 -18.60 2.98 6.98
CA ILE A 90 -17.57 2.16 7.65
C ILE A 90 -17.93 1.86 9.10
N ARG A 91 -18.52 2.82 9.83
CA ARG A 91 -19.01 2.59 11.21
C ARG A 91 -20.13 1.56 11.26
N ALA A 92 -21.07 1.63 10.32
CA ALA A 92 -22.16 0.66 10.21
C ALA A 92 -21.67 -0.77 9.96
N GLN A 93 -20.49 -0.93 9.32
CA GLN A 93 -19.81 -2.21 9.13
C GLN A 93 -18.96 -2.64 10.35
N GLY A 94 -18.94 -1.84 11.43
CA GLY A 94 -18.18 -2.14 12.65
C GLY A 94 -16.69 -1.80 12.57
N CYS A 95 -16.26 -0.97 11.62
CA CYS A 95 -14.88 -0.51 11.56
C CYS A 95 -14.58 0.50 12.70
N GLU A 96 -13.40 0.36 13.30
CA GLU A 96 -12.87 1.31 14.29
C GLU A 96 -12.36 2.57 13.58
N VAL A 97 -12.90 3.75 13.92
CA VAL A 97 -12.35 5.03 13.49
C VAL A 97 -11.21 5.42 14.42
N VAL A 98 -10.00 5.57 13.89
CA VAL A 98 -8.77 5.86 14.66
C VAL A 98 -8.55 7.37 14.82
N SER A 99 -8.96 8.18 13.83
CA SER A 99 -8.86 9.64 13.89
C SER A 99 -9.82 10.23 14.90
N ASP A 100 -9.40 11.33 15.52
CA ASP A 100 -10.30 12.14 16.37
C ASP A 100 -11.48 12.69 15.55
N PRO A 101 -12.66 12.92 16.18
CA PRO A 101 -13.82 13.48 15.51
C PRO A 101 -13.51 14.80 14.77
N GLY A 102 -13.91 14.90 13.51
CA GLY A 102 -13.72 16.09 12.68
C GLY A 102 -12.33 16.24 12.05
N VAL A 103 -11.40 15.34 12.34
CA VAL A 103 -10.07 15.33 11.70
C VAL A 103 -10.15 14.70 10.31
N ILE A 104 -9.49 15.31 9.33
CA ILE A 104 -9.34 14.83 7.96
C ILE A 104 -7.84 14.69 7.66
N PRO A 105 -7.39 13.51 7.20
CA PRO A 105 -8.13 12.31 6.77
C PRO A 105 -8.78 11.55 7.91
N VAL A 106 -9.87 10.82 7.60
CA VAL A 106 -10.52 9.93 8.56
C VAL A 106 -9.83 8.56 8.49
N LYS A 107 -8.95 8.29 9.43
CA LYS A 107 -8.28 6.99 9.53
C LYS A 107 -9.16 5.98 10.26
N PHE A 108 -9.18 4.76 9.74
CA PHE A 108 -9.97 3.67 10.31
C PHE A 108 -9.24 2.33 10.15
N ARG A 109 -9.60 1.38 10.98
CA ARG A 109 -9.18 -0.02 10.85
C ARG A 109 -10.27 -0.77 10.09
N ALA A 110 -9.95 -1.21 8.89
CA ALA A 110 -10.86 -2.00 8.05
C ALA A 110 -11.13 -3.38 8.66
N LEU A 111 -12.18 -4.07 8.20
CA LEU A 111 -12.55 -5.40 8.70
C LEU A 111 -11.42 -6.44 8.59
N GLY A 112 -10.54 -6.29 7.62
CA GLY A 112 -9.33 -7.10 7.48
C GLY A 112 -8.18 -6.72 8.40
N GLY A 113 -8.38 -5.78 9.35
CA GLY A 113 -7.37 -5.36 10.34
C GLY A 113 -6.37 -4.30 9.85
N THR A 114 -6.35 -3.99 8.57
CA THR A 114 -5.43 -3.00 7.98
C THR A 114 -5.89 -1.56 8.23
N VAL A 115 -4.93 -0.63 8.34
CA VAL A 115 -5.25 0.78 8.46
C VAL A 115 -5.49 1.39 7.08
N ALA A 116 -6.61 2.07 6.92
CA ALA A 116 -6.94 2.85 5.75
C ALA A 116 -7.43 4.24 6.17
N GLU A 117 -7.52 5.16 5.21
CA GLU A 117 -8.09 6.48 5.46
C GLU A 117 -9.08 6.89 4.36
N LEU A 118 -10.08 7.67 4.74
CA LEU A 118 -11.00 8.32 3.83
C LEU A 118 -10.56 9.75 3.61
N VAL A 119 -10.57 10.17 2.36
CA VAL A 119 -10.23 11.54 1.96
C VAL A 119 -11.26 12.10 0.97
N PRO A 120 -11.52 13.43 1.01
CA PRO A 120 -12.34 14.06 -0.01
C PRO A 120 -11.59 14.10 -1.35
N ILE A 121 -12.35 14.18 -2.45
CA ILE A 121 -11.81 14.30 -3.81
C ILE A 121 -10.78 15.43 -3.90
N GLY A 122 -9.64 15.12 -4.51
CA GLY A 122 -8.56 16.08 -4.78
C GLY A 122 -7.69 16.45 -3.58
N ARG A 123 -7.78 15.72 -2.46
CA ARG A 123 -6.87 15.96 -1.32
C ARG A 123 -5.44 15.64 -1.67
N TYR A 124 -5.19 14.50 -2.29
CA TYR A 124 -3.89 14.12 -2.79
C TYR A 124 -3.79 14.48 -4.27
N LYS A 125 -2.71 15.17 -4.62
CA LYS A 125 -2.46 15.61 -5.99
C LYS A 125 -1.37 14.75 -6.60
N SER A 126 -1.63 14.15 -7.74
CA SER A 126 -0.58 13.58 -8.56
C SER A 126 0.30 14.69 -9.11
N VAL A 127 1.60 14.46 -9.17
CA VAL A 127 2.57 15.36 -9.79
C VAL A 127 2.93 14.80 -11.16
N ALA A 128 2.64 15.56 -12.21
CA ALA A 128 3.07 15.20 -13.55
C ALA A 128 4.60 15.26 -13.66
N SER A 129 5.19 14.32 -14.37
CA SER A 129 6.62 14.28 -14.66
C SER A 129 6.85 14.31 -16.16
N GLU A 130 7.89 15.04 -16.60
CA GLU A 130 8.39 14.98 -17.97
C GLU A 130 9.19 13.70 -18.25
N HIS A 131 9.59 13.00 -17.18
CA HIS A 131 10.33 11.76 -17.26
C HIS A 131 9.40 10.56 -17.10
N ARG A 132 9.86 9.42 -17.62
CA ARG A 132 9.12 8.17 -17.49
C ARG A 132 9.11 7.71 -16.04
N ILE A 133 7.92 7.54 -15.49
CA ILE A 133 7.67 7.00 -14.16
C ILE A 133 7.17 5.55 -14.33
N SER A 134 7.61 4.68 -13.43
CA SER A 134 7.08 3.32 -13.28
C SER A 134 5.91 3.34 -12.31
N PRO A 135 4.65 3.16 -12.78
CA PRO A 135 3.49 3.37 -11.92
C PRO A 135 3.29 2.23 -10.92
N ILE A 136 2.67 2.56 -9.79
CA ILE A 136 2.09 1.59 -8.88
C ILE A 136 0.79 1.07 -9.50
N VAL A 137 0.68 -0.25 -9.64
CA VAL A 137 -0.43 -0.89 -10.35
C VAL A 137 -1.22 -1.88 -9.52
N HIS A 138 -0.75 -2.14 -8.30
CA HIS A 138 -1.32 -3.16 -7.42
C HIS A 138 -1.03 -2.83 -5.95
N LEU A 139 -2.01 -3.13 -5.09
CA LEU A 139 -1.90 -3.10 -3.65
C LEU A 139 -2.49 -4.38 -3.06
N SER A 140 -1.73 -5.08 -2.24
CA SER A 140 -2.15 -6.35 -1.63
C SER A 140 -2.26 -6.25 -0.12
N LEU A 141 -3.36 -6.74 0.42
CA LEU A 141 -3.59 -6.88 1.85
C LEU A 141 -3.56 -8.36 2.25
N LYS A 142 -2.86 -8.68 3.33
CA LYS A 142 -3.01 -9.94 4.03
C LYS A 142 -4.17 -9.81 5.03
N VAL A 143 -5.14 -10.70 4.95
CA VAL A 143 -6.38 -10.67 5.74
C VAL A 143 -6.72 -12.07 6.26
N ASP A 144 -7.55 -12.14 7.30
CA ASP A 144 -8.00 -13.41 7.87
C ASP A 144 -9.15 -14.03 7.07
N ASP A 145 -9.92 -13.23 6.33
CA ASP A 145 -11.07 -13.66 5.54
C ASP A 145 -11.20 -12.81 4.28
N VAL A 146 -10.84 -13.39 3.12
CA VAL A 146 -10.88 -12.68 1.82
C VAL A 146 -12.31 -12.39 1.36
N GLN A 147 -13.28 -13.23 1.74
CA GLN A 147 -14.67 -13.02 1.32
C GLN A 147 -15.29 -11.86 2.09
N ARG A 148 -15.25 -11.92 3.41
CA ARG A 148 -15.78 -10.87 4.27
C ARG A 148 -15.12 -9.51 3.99
N THR A 149 -13.79 -9.49 3.86
CA THR A 149 -13.06 -8.25 3.60
C THR A 149 -13.34 -7.71 2.19
N GLY A 150 -13.43 -8.58 1.18
CA GLY A 150 -13.75 -8.16 -0.18
C GLY A 150 -15.18 -7.64 -0.31
N ASP A 151 -16.14 -8.28 0.33
CA ASP A 151 -17.53 -7.82 0.36
C ASP A 151 -17.62 -6.43 1.00
N PHE A 152 -16.87 -6.17 2.06
CA PHE A 152 -16.76 -4.83 2.65
C PHE A 152 -16.28 -3.76 1.64
N TYR A 153 -15.19 -4.02 0.90
CA TYR A 153 -14.69 -3.05 -0.09
C TYR A 153 -15.63 -2.88 -1.28
N ARG A 154 -16.30 -3.97 -1.70
CA ARG A 154 -17.32 -3.89 -2.74
C ARG A 154 -18.52 -3.06 -2.29
N ASP A 155 -19.08 -3.35 -1.13
CA ASP A 155 -20.39 -2.81 -0.68
C ASP A 155 -20.25 -1.35 -0.20
N VAL A 156 -19.11 -0.99 0.42
CA VAL A 156 -18.88 0.37 0.93
C VAL A 156 -18.29 1.30 -0.13
N PHE A 157 -17.32 0.81 -0.93
CA PHE A 157 -16.54 1.65 -1.83
C PHE A 157 -16.81 1.41 -3.33
N GLY A 158 -17.57 0.37 -3.65
CA GLY A 158 -17.88 0.03 -5.03
C GLY A 158 -16.72 -0.62 -5.79
N PHE A 159 -15.75 -1.22 -5.09
CA PHE A 159 -14.68 -1.99 -5.74
C PHE A 159 -15.30 -3.20 -6.44
N ARG A 160 -14.76 -3.55 -7.60
CA ARG A 160 -15.31 -4.63 -8.44
C ARG A 160 -14.43 -5.85 -8.36
N ASP A 161 -15.06 -7.02 -8.22
CA ASP A 161 -14.36 -8.31 -8.30
C ASP A 161 -13.79 -8.52 -9.71
N ALA A 162 -12.54 -8.97 -9.78
CA ALA A 162 -11.88 -9.39 -11.02
C ALA A 162 -11.77 -10.92 -11.08
N GLU A 163 -11.12 -11.51 -10.10
CA GLU A 163 -10.97 -12.97 -10.01
C GLU A 163 -10.63 -13.44 -8.59
N THR A 164 -10.89 -14.70 -8.31
CA THR A 164 -10.38 -15.38 -7.10
C THR A 164 -9.49 -16.53 -7.54
N ARG A 165 -8.29 -16.60 -6.97
CA ARG A 165 -7.30 -17.64 -7.25
C ARG A 165 -6.95 -18.41 -5.99
N ARG A 166 -6.74 -19.70 -6.15
CA ARG A 166 -6.10 -20.56 -5.15
C ARG A 166 -4.68 -20.86 -5.60
N THR A 167 -3.72 -20.50 -4.81
CA THR A 167 -2.32 -20.89 -4.98
C THR A 167 -1.98 -22.06 -4.05
N ARG A 168 -0.70 -22.43 -3.98
CA ARG A 168 -0.26 -23.54 -3.14
C ARG A 168 -0.52 -23.33 -1.65
N ASP A 169 -0.45 -22.08 -1.15
CA ASP A 169 -0.46 -21.76 0.27
C ASP A 169 -1.39 -20.61 0.67
N HIS A 170 -2.14 -20.06 -0.28
CA HIS A 170 -3.09 -18.97 0.01
C HIS A 170 -4.23 -18.89 -1.00
N VAL A 171 -5.31 -18.25 -0.61
CA VAL A 171 -6.37 -17.77 -1.51
C VAL A 171 -6.16 -16.29 -1.72
N SER A 172 -6.26 -15.82 -2.96
CA SER A 172 -6.27 -14.40 -3.30
C SER A 172 -7.59 -14.02 -3.99
N ARG A 173 -8.22 -12.94 -3.53
CA ARG A 173 -9.36 -12.28 -4.17
C ARG A 173 -8.89 -10.97 -4.77
N HIS A 174 -8.85 -10.91 -6.10
CA HIS A 174 -8.48 -9.73 -6.85
C HIS A 174 -9.70 -8.87 -7.11
N MET A 175 -9.58 -7.61 -6.82
CA MET A 175 -10.58 -6.57 -7.03
C MET A 175 -9.94 -5.38 -7.73
N THR A 176 -10.74 -4.41 -8.17
CA THR A 176 -10.22 -3.15 -8.72
C THR A 176 -11.12 -1.99 -8.36
N ASP A 177 -10.50 -0.84 -8.12
CA ASP A 177 -11.16 0.47 -8.01
C ASP A 177 -11.28 1.17 -9.38
N GLY A 178 -10.85 0.50 -10.46
CA GLY A 178 -10.78 1.03 -11.82
C GLY A 178 -9.45 1.68 -12.20
N ALA A 179 -8.50 1.80 -11.26
CA ALA A 179 -7.17 2.36 -11.47
C ALA A 179 -6.05 1.35 -11.17
N ILE A 180 -6.17 0.60 -10.08
CA ILE A 180 -5.20 -0.43 -9.68
C ILE A 180 -5.88 -1.77 -9.39
N ASP A 181 -5.12 -2.84 -9.42
CA ASP A 181 -5.49 -4.13 -8.85
C ASP A 181 -5.39 -4.05 -7.32
N PHE A 182 -6.47 -4.40 -6.63
CA PHE A 182 -6.56 -4.45 -5.18
C PHE A 182 -6.78 -5.90 -4.75
N THR A 183 -5.77 -6.51 -4.15
CA THR A 183 -5.82 -7.95 -3.81
C THR A 183 -5.89 -8.18 -2.31
N LEU A 184 -6.77 -9.09 -1.94
CA LEU A 184 -6.86 -9.63 -0.59
C LEU A 184 -6.27 -11.03 -0.58
N MET A 185 -5.34 -11.31 0.34
CA MET A 185 -4.64 -12.60 0.46
C MET A 185 -4.92 -13.21 1.82
N GLN A 186 -5.36 -14.47 1.81
CA GLN A 186 -5.55 -15.27 3.02
C GLN A 186 -4.64 -16.49 2.95
N TYR A 187 -3.59 -16.50 3.75
CA TYR A 187 -2.68 -17.62 3.86
C TYR A 187 -3.31 -18.80 4.62
N ASP A 188 -2.92 -20.00 4.24
CA ASP A 188 -3.26 -21.20 5.00
C ASP A 188 -2.61 -21.17 6.38
N ALA A 189 -3.28 -21.72 7.36
CA ALA A 189 -2.73 -21.86 8.71
C ALA A 189 -1.39 -22.60 8.67
N GLY A 190 -0.36 -21.97 9.22
CA GLY A 190 0.99 -22.54 9.25
C GLY A 190 1.78 -22.42 7.94
N SER A 191 1.33 -21.62 6.95
CA SER A 191 2.15 -21.32 5.78
C SER A 191 3.53 -20.77 6.18
N ARG A 192 4.58 -21.33 5.54
CA ARG A 192 5.98 -20.95 5.77
C ARG A 192 6.68 -20.55 4.47
N SER A 193 5.92 -20.16 3.45
CA SER A 193 6.52 -19.57 2.25
C SER A 193 7.28 -18.29 2.60
N ALA A 194 8.32 -17.96 1.82
CA ALA A 194 9.10 -16.75 2.04
C ALA A 194 8.21 -15.50 2.07
N GLU A 195 7.17 -15.47 1.24
CA GLU A 195 6.21 -14.37 1.19
C GLU A 195 5.36 -14.28 2.46
N ALA A 196 4.82 -15.41 2.95
CA ALA A 196 4.05 -15.45 4.19
C ALA A 196 4.89 -14.98 5.39
N LEU A 197 6.15 -15.44 5.46
CA LEU A 197 7.08 -15.05 6.53
C LEU A 197 7.50 -13.57 6.42
N ALA A 198 7.68 -13.05 5.22
CA ALA A 198 8.08 -11.65 4.98
C ALA A 198 7.03 -10.64 5.44
N SER A 199 5.76 -11.04 5.53
CA SER A 199 4.65 -10.18 5.98
C SER A 199 4.44 -10.17 7.50
N GLY A 200 5.18 -10.98 8.25
CA GLY A 200 5.00 -11.11 9.71
C GLY A 200 3.67 -11.76 10.11
N GLU A 201 3.28 -11.61 11.37
CA GLU A 201 2.03 -12.16 11.91
C GLU A 201 0.85 -11.20 11.71
N GLY A 202 -0.37 -11.74 11.70
CA GLY A 202 -1.63 -11.00 11.61
C GLY A 202 -1.89 -10.31 10.26
N PRO A 203 -3.02 -9.62 10.15
CA PRO A 203 -3.38 -8.82 8.99
C PRO A 203 -2.44 -7.62 8.80
N CYS A 204 -2.11 -7.32 7.54
CA CYS A 204 -1.26 -6.16 7.20
C CYS A 204 -1.49 -5.72 5.76
N ILE A 205 -1.00 -4.54 5.39
CA ILE A 205 -0.78 -4.21 3.99
C ILE A 205 0.50 -4.94 3.59
N HIS A 206 0.36 -5.94 2.72
CA HIS A 206 1.40 -6.92 2.46
C HIS A 206 2.50 -6.38 1.54
N HIS A 207 2.10 -5.90 0.38
CA HIS A 207 2.99 -5.32 -0.62
C HIS A 207 2.23 -4.46 -1.64
N PHE A 208 2.96 -3.72 -2.42
CA PHE A 208 2.47 -3.06 -3.63
C PHE A 208 3.35 -3.44 -4.82
N ALA A 209 2.79 -3.34 -6.04
CA ALA A 209 3.55 -3.64 -7.25
C ALA A 209 3.83 -2.40 -8.08
N ILE A 210 5.05 -2.34 -8.60
CA ILE A 210 5.52 -1.32 -9.53
C ILE A 210 5.66 -1.96 -10.91
N GLU A 211 4.99 -1.39 -11.90
CA GLU A 211 5.03 -1.85 -13.28
C GLU A 211 6.27 -1.29 -13.99
N VAL A 212 7.06 -2.18 -14.56
CA VAL A 212 8.30 -1.83 -15.26
C VAL A 212 8.33 -2.44 -16.66
N ASN A 213 9.01 -1.78 -17.61
CA ASN A 213 9.11 -2.31 -18.97
C ASN A 213 10.08 -3.48 -19.10
N ASP A 214 11.11 -3.48 -18.29
CA ASP A 214 12.17 -4.48 -18.29
C ASP A 214 12.43 -4.94 -16.85
N VAL A 215 11.78 -6.06 -16.50
CA VAL A 215 11.88 -6.64 -15.15
C VAL A 215 13.31 -7.10 -14.87
N ALA A 216 14.03 -7.62 -15.86
CA ALA A 216 15.40 -8.11 -15.66
C ALA A 216 16.35 -6.97 -15.32
N ARG A 217 16.28 -5.87 -16.10
CA ARG A 217 17.08 -4.67 -15.85
C ARG A 217 16.74 -4.03 -14.49
N ALA A 218 15.45 -3.89 -14.19
CA ALA A 218 15.03 -3.33 -12.90
C ALA A 218 15.49 -4.21 -11.73
N THR A 219 15.45 -5.54 -11.87
CA THR A 219 15.95 -6.48 -10.87
C THR A 219 17.46 -6.31 -10.64
N GLU A 220 18.22 -6.10 -11.68
CA GLU A 220 19.68 -5.88 -11.55
C GLU A 220 19.96 -4.54 -10.84
N GLN A 221 19.25 -3.48 -11.16
CA GLN A 221 19.36 -2.20 -10.44
C GLN A 221 19.05 -2.36 -8.95
N LEU A 222 18.06 -3.18 -8.58
CA LEU A 222 17.77 -3.49 -7.17
C LEU A 222 18.96 -4.17 -6.48
N ARG A 223 19.61 -5.15 -7.15
CA ARG A 223 20.79 -5.83 -6.61
C ARG A 223 21.97 -4.89 -6.41
N GLU A 224 22.26 -4.05 -7.43
CA GLU A 224 23.34 -3.05 -7.35
C GLU A 224 23.15 -2.07 -6.19
N LEU A 225 21.89 -1.76 -5.82
CA LEU A 225 21.54 -0.90 -4.70
C LEU A 225 21.42 -1.66 -3.36
N GLY A 226 21.72 -2.96 -3.35
CA GLY A 226 21.73 -3.80 -2.15
C GLY A 226 20.34 -4.15 -1.61
N SER A 227 19.30 -4.12 -2.45
CA SER A 227 17.97 -4.58 -2.06
C SER A 227 17.93 -6.10 -1.90
N GLU A 228 17.28 -6.57 -0.84
CA GLU A 228 17.02 -7.99 -0.63
C GLU A 228 15.95 -8.48 -1.61
N LEU A 229 16.26 -9.47 -2.44
CA LEU A 229 15.29 -10.15 -3.29
C LEU A 229 14.64 -11.29 -2.51
N VAL A 230 13.33 -11.27 -2.39
CA VAL A 230 12.54 -12.26 -1.64
C VAL A 230 12.07 -13.40 -2.55
N SER A 231 11.82 -13.12 -3.84
CA SER A 231 11.46 -14.14 -4.83
C SER A 231 12.67 -14.96 -5.24
N ASP A 232 12.45 -16.24 -5.55
CA ASP A 232 13.46 -17.10 -6.18
C ASP A 232 13.90 -16.52 -7.54
N PRO A 233 15.14 -16.77 -7.99
CA PRO A 233 15.64 -16.33 -9.29
C PRO A 233 14.73 -16.78 -10.43
N GLY A 234 14.36 -15.84 -11.31
CA GLY A 234 13.52 -16.10 -12.51
C GLY A 234 12.02 -16.15 -12.24
N VAL A 235 11.57 -16.02 -10.99
CA VAL A 235 10.15 -15.95 -10.65
C VAL A 235 9.62 -14.53 -10.87
N ILE A 236 8.45 -14.41 -11.48
CA ILE A 236 7.71 -13.15 -11.69
C ILE A 236 6.33 -13.29 -11.04
N PRO A 237 5.93 -12.35 -10.16
CA PRO A 237 6.57 -11.07 -9.83
C PRO A 237 7.86 -11.22 -9.02
N VAL A 238 8.76 -10.26 -9.19
CA VAL A 238 10.00 -10.20 -8.39
C VAL A 238 9.74 -9.40 -7.13
N LYS A 239 9.60 -10.07 -6.01
CA LYS A 239 9.44 -9.43 -4.70
C LYS A 239 10.79 -9.03 -4.12
N PHE A 240 10.84 -7.83 -3.57
CA PHE A 240 12.04 -7.27 -2.96
C PHE A 240 11.71 -6.44 -1.72
N ARG A 241 12.68 -6.29 -0.86
CA ARG A 241 12.61 -5.39 0.29
C ARG A 241 13.36 -4.10 -0.03
N ALA A 242 12.62 -2.99 -0.03
CA ALA A 242 13.18 -1.66 -0.24
C ALA A 242 14.07 -1.24 0.93
N PRO A 243 14.95 -0.23 0.78
CA PRO A 243 15.82 0.26 1.86
C PRO A 243 15.09 0.68 3.14
N GLY A 244 13.82 1.07 3.02
CA GLY A 244 12.93 1.36 4.15
C GLY A 244 12.32 0.13 4.81
N GLY A 245 12.71 -1.10 4.42
CA GLY A 245 12.24 -2.35 5.02
C GLY A 245 10.90 -2.87 4.49
N THR A 246 10.18 -2.11 3.67
CA THR A 246 8.87 -2.48 3.15
C THR A 246 8.96 -3.44 1.96
N LEU A 247 7.98 -4.34 1.84
CA LEU A 247 7.90 -5.30 0.74
C LEU A 247 7.21 -4.67 -0.48
N ALA A 248 7.86 -4.78 -1.62
CA ALA A 248 7.32 -4.38 -2.92
C ALA A 248 7.62 -5.45 -3.98
N GLU A 249 6.99 -5.35 -5.15
CA GLU A 249 7.26 -6.25 -6.26
C GLU A 249 7.40 -5.52 -7.59
N LEU A 250 8.21 -6.09 -8.49
CA LEU A 250 8.31 -5.69 -9.89
C LEU A 250 7.42 -6.58 -10.73
N VAL A 251 6.67 -5.95 -11.64
CA VAL A 251 5.82 -6.65 -12.60
C VAL A 251 6.02 -6.11 -14.01
N PRO A 252 5.90 -6.95 -15.05
CA PRO A 252 5.89 -6.48 -16.43
C PRO A 252 4.61 -5.72 -16.75
N VAL A 253 4.67 -4.86 -17.76
CA VAL A 253 3.51 -4.10 -18.26
C VAL A 253 2.33 -5.03 -18.55
N GLY A 254 1.15 -4.65 -18.06
CA GLY A 254 -0.10 -5.36 -18.32
C GLY A 254 -0.33 -6.63 -17.50
N ARG A 255 0.50 -6.90 -16.47
CA ARG A 255 0.28 -8.07 -15.61
C ARG A 255 -1.03 -8.02 -14.84
N TYR A 256 -1.35 -6.87 -14.27
CA TYR A 256 -2.59 -6.65 -13.53
C TYR A 256 -3.66 -5.99 -14.40
N LYS A 257 -4.87 -6.54 -14.34
CA LYS A 257 -6.07 -5.97 -14.99
C LYS A 257 -6.66 -4.92 -14.05
N ARG A 258 -6.94 -3.75 -14.59
CA ARG A 258 -7.47 -2.60 -13.85
C ARG A 258 -8.93 -2.33 -14.22
#